data_0df3d011078d9d011e69566a136660cc
#
_entry.id   0df3d011078d9d011e69566a136660cc
#
_cell.length_a   1.000
_cell.length_b   1.000
_cell.length_c   1.000
_cell.angle_alpha   90.00
_cell.angle_beta   90.00
_cell.angle_gamma   90.00
#
_symmetry.space_group_name_H-M   'P 1'
#
loop_
_entity.id
_entity.type
_entity.pdbx_description
1 polymer ?
#
loop_
_entity_poly.entity_id
_entity_poly.type
_entity_poly.pdbx_seq_one_letter_code
_entity_poly.pdbx_strand_id
1 'polypeptide(L)'
;MNSKFLVLIMASTLLIPFASTAVAQPEPTLGNWELGINYPMDDDSEPFEVGTSGAVLVTFWIHNQGLFPIKVGLEYEAPWEADSAGDEEKEIEADKNISFTLVFSNIDVFEIAAKSKEPFQITANLQERNSMPVIIPESQEATGDLEIPEIFELKVEITEPAGPMNSGTDSLLKITVTNEGNSQDRAREVEVTDDCPLMTTDEGLEGLTSRNIQPGESTSADLKITASESHPTRNCRIEVTVASNGADGAQLSSDFVRVTVESAPSSDNSDNDGDDDDTQSPTEVVSSNLPAPGLSIIFSALIGALLIRDS
;
A
#
# COMPACT_ATOMS: atom_id res chain seq x y z
N MET A 1 59.70 -42.30 25.60
CA MET A 1 58.34 -41.73 25.67
C MET A 1 57.37 -42.85 25.42
N ASN A 2 56.60 -43.21 26.44
CA ASN A 2 55.93 -44.51 26.54
C ASN A 2 54.71 -44.66 25.63
N SER A 3 54.77 -45.64 24.73
CA SER A 3 53.77 -46.11 23.80
C SER A 3 52.37 -46.42 24.41
N LYS A 4 52.27 -46.47 25.74
CA LYS A 4 51.00 -46.73 26.44
C LYS A 4 50.09 -45.54 26.66
N PHE A 5 50.58 -44.30 26.41
CA PHE A 5 49.78 -43.08 26.54
C PHE A 5 49.02 -42.73 25.24
N LEU A 6 49.48 -43.23 24.09
CA LEU A 6 48.88 -42.96 22.82
C LEU A 6 47.60 -43.80 22.56
N VAL A 7 47.50 -44.94 23.22
CA VAL A 7 46.35 -45.87 23.06
C VAL A 7 45.12 -45.38 23.87
N LEU A 8 45.35 -44.65 24.97
CA LEU A 8 44.25 -44.17 25.82
C LEU A 8 43.51 -42.97 25.25
N ILE A 9 44.15 -42.19 24.36
CA ILE A 9 43.53 -41.03 23.71
C ILE A 9 42.68 -41.44 22.50
N MET A 10 42.97 -42.57 21.86
CA MET A 10 42.20 -43.09 20.70
C MET A 10 40.89 -43.79 21.13
N ALA A 11 40.72 -44.19 22.37
CA ALA A 11 39.53 -44.88 22.84
C ALA A 11 38.41 -43.98 23.35
N SER A 12 38.67 -42.65 23.52
CA SER A 12 37.66 -41.71 24.06
C SER A 12 36.90 -40.94 23.00
N THR A 13 37.19 -41.12 21.72
CA THR A 13 36.52 -40.37 20.61
C THR A 13 35.42 -41.14 19.91
N LEU A 14 35.02 -42.33 20.39
CA LEU A 14 34.04 -43.17 19.68
C LEU A 14 32.68 -43.27 20.41
N LEU A 15 32.35 -42.34 21.29
CA LEU A 15 31.04 -42.27 21.95
C LEU A 15 30.41 -40.91 21.66
N ILE A 16 30.19 -40.60 20.36
CA ILE A 16 29.19 -39.63 19.99
C ILE A 16 27.87 -40.38 19.95
N PRO A 17 26.91 -40.09 20.87
CA PRO A 17 25.56 -40.61 20.67
C PRO A 17 25.01 -39.96 19.40
N PHE A 18 24.77 -40.76 18.36
CA PHE A 18 23.85 -40.36 17.31
C PHE A 18 22.50 -40.15 18.00
N ALA A 19 22.19 -38.93 18.35
CA ALA A 19 20.82 -38.53 18.57
C ALA A 19 20.11 -38.70 17.22
N SER A 20 19.56 -39.91 17.00
CA SER A 20 18.56 -40.08 15.99
C SER A 20 17.43 -39.11 16.36
N THR A 21 17.26 -38.04 15.59
CA THR A 21 15.99 -37.32 15.54
C THR A 21 14.98 -38.41 15.17
N ALA A 22 14.24 -38.87 16.14
CA ALA A 22 13.02 -39.62 15.87
C ALA A 22 12.12 -38.61 15.16
N VAL A 23 12.05 -38.70 13.86
CA VAL A 23 10.92 -38.16 13.09
C VAL A 23 9.73 -38.87 13.69
N ALA A 24 8.87 -38.16 14.41
CA ALA A 24 7.62 -38.68 14.89
C ALA A 24 6.90 -39.20 13.62
N GLN A 25 6.81 -40.54 13.49
CA GLN A 25 5.91 -41.09 12.51
C GLN A 25 4.52 -40.57 12.90
N PRO A 26 3.75 -40.02 11.96
CA PRO A 26 2.36 -39.72 12.23
C PRO A 26 1.73 -40.99 12.78
N GLU A 27 1.12 -40.86 13.96
CA GLU A 27 0.39 -41.99 14.56
C GLU A 27 -0.64 -42.48 13.53
N PRO A 28 -0.77 -43.78 13.26
CA PRO A 28 -1.77 -44.27 12.35
C PRO A 28 -3.14 -43.82 12.88
N THR A 29 -3.79 -42.92 12.18
CA THR A 29 -5.12 -42.43 12.51
C THR A 29 -6.06 -43.66 12.47
N LEU A 30 -6.63 -43.97 13.61
CA LEU A 30 -7.60 -45.09 13.76
C LEU A 30 -8.94 -44.79 13.07
N GLY A 31 -9.05 -43.67 12.35
CA GLY A 31 -10.25 -43.22 11.66
C GLY A 31 -10.29 -43.66 10.21
N ASN A 32 -11.45 -44.15 9.77
CA ASN A 32 -11.71 -44.39 8.35
C ASN A 32 -12.16 -43.12 7.63
N TRP A 33 -11.56 -41.99 7.93
CA TRP A 33 -11.87 -40.72 7.29
C TRP A 33 -10.65 -39.81 7.27
N GLU A 34 -10.62 -38.89 6.31
CA GLU A 34 -9.49 -38.00 6.03
C GLU A 34 -10.00 -36.58 5.75
N LEU A 35 -9.21 -35.59 6.20
CA LEU A 35 -9.36 -34.17 5.88
C LEU A 35 -8.19 -33.75 4.98
N GLY A 36 -8.45 -32.96 3.93
CA GLY A 36 -7.41 -32.42 3.08
C GLY A 36 -7.79 -31.06 2.48
N ILE A 37 -6.80 -30.26 2.13
CA ILE A 37 -6.94 -28.96 1.48
C ILE A 37 -6.67 -29.12 -0.02
N ASN A 38 -7.41 -28.41 -0.86
CA ASN A 38 -7.11 -28.25 -2.27
C ASN A 38 -6.20 -27.03 -2.41
N TYR A 39 -4.89 -27.28 -2.42
CA TYR A 39 -3.89 -26.21 -2.55
C TYR A 39 -3.87 -25.62 -3.96
N PRO A 40 -3.43 -24.35 -4.11
CA PRO A 40 -3.16 -23.77 -5.42
C PRO A 40 -2.17 -24.65 -6.21
N MET A 41 -2.41 -24.82 -7.52
CA MET A 41 -1.58 -25.66 -8.40
C MET A 41 -1.31 -27.10 -7.92
N ASP A 42 -2.12 -27.63 -7.00
CA ASP A 42 -1.92 -28.95 -6.37
C ASP A 42 -0.57 -29.06 -5.62
N ASP A 43 -0.03 -27.95 -5.11
CA ASP A 43 1.23 -27.87 -4.38
C ASP A 43 0.98 -27.31 -2.96
N ASP A 44 1.29 -28.09 -1.93
CA ASP A 44 1.09 -27.74 -0.52
C ASP A 44 2.07 -26.66 -0.01
N SER A 45 3.10 -26.34 -0.79
CA SER A 45 4.03 -25.24 -0.51
C SER A 45 3.55 -23.90 -1.07
N GLU A 46 2.55 -23.90 -1.96
CA GLU A 46 2.00 -22.67 -2.54
C GLU A 46 0.94 -22.07 -1.61
N PRO A 47 1.11 -20.80 -1.18
CA PRO A 47 0.14 -20.12 -0.34
C PRO A 47 -1.12 -19.74 -1.12
N PHE A 48 -2.20 -19.53 -0.39
CA PHE A 48 -3.40 -18.91 -0.92
C PHE A 48 -3.21 -17.38 -0.90
N GLU A 49 -3.20 -16.75 -2.07
CA GLU A 49 -3.07 -15.30 -2.17
C GLU A 49 -4.36 -14.61 -1.75
N VAL A 50 -4.26 -13.67 -0.81
CA VAL A 50 -5.38 -12.84 -0.37
C VAL A 50 -5.71 -11.83 -1.47
N GLY A 51 -6.98 -11.68 -1.80
CA GLY A 51 -7.41 -10.66 -2.75
C GLY A 51 -7.22 -9.24 -2.19
N THR A 52 -7.13 -8.25 -3.08
CA THR A 52 -7.00 -6.82 -2.71
C THR A 52 -8.18 -6.29 -1.88
N SER A 53 -9.30 -7.01 -1.88
CA SER A 53 -10.46 -6.73 -1.02
C SER A 53 -10.32 -7.25 0.41
N GLY A 54 -9.20 -7.87 0.76
CA GLY A 54 -8.98 -8.47 2.07
C GLY A 54 -9.72 -9.79 2.28
N ALA A 55 -10.04 -10.51 1.20
CA ALA A 55 -10.72 -11.80 1.27
C ALA A 55 -10.00 -12.87 0.45
N VAL A 56 -10.09 -14.11 0.91
CA VAL A 56 -9.56 -15.29 0.21
C VAL A 56 -10.51 -16.46 0.38
N LEU A 57 -10.61 -17.29 -0.66
CA LEU A 57 -11.42 -18.48 -0.68
C LEU A 57 -10.52 -19.71 -0.67
N VAL A 58 -10.73 -20.58 0.33
CA VAL A 58 -10.04 -21.86 0.49
C VAL A 58 -11.05 -22.98 0.26
N THR A 59 -10.67 -23.98 -0.51
CA THR A 59 -11.46 -25.19 -0.66
C THR A 59 -10.76 -26.36 0.01
N PHE A 60 -11.52 -27.15 0.76
CA PHE A 60 -11.04 -28.35 1.42
C PHE A 60 -12.05 -29.49 1.26
N TRP A 61 -11.65 -30.68 1.61
CA TRP A 61 -12.49 -31.86 1.47
C TRP A 61 -12.39 -32.77 2.68
N ILE A 62 -13.46 -33.54 2.92
CA ILE A 62 -13.49 -34.63 3.88
C ILE A 62 -13.94 -35.88 3.17
N HIS A 63 -13.14 -36.92 3.27
CA HIS A 63 -13.42 -38.24 2.69
C HIS A 63 -13.75 -39.23 3.80
N ASN A 64 -14.99 -39.63 3.90
CA ASN A 64 -15.41 -40.74 4.75
C ASN A 64 -15.20 -42.10 4.02
N GLN A 65 -14.11 -42.75 4.33
CA GLN A 65 -13.77 -44.08 3.77
C GLN A 65 -14.47 -45.23 4.52
N GLY A 66 -15.24 -44.89 5.58
CA GLY A 66 -15.94 -45.84 6.42
C GLY A 66 -17.21 -46.39 5.78
N LEU A 67 -17.77 -47.46 6.40
CA LEU A 67 -19.01 -48.14 5.97
C LEU A 67 -20.27 -47.46 6.53
N PHE A 68 -20.12 -46.46 7.40
CA PHE A 68 -21.23 -45.79 8.07
C PHE A 68 -21.12 -44.29 7.88
N PRO A 69 -22.23 -43.54 7.87
CA PRO A 69 -22.19 -42.10 7.85
C PRO A 69 -21.51 -41.55 9.11
N ILE A 70 -20.81 -40.43 8.94
CA ILE A 70 -20.18 -39.68 10.03
C ILE A 70 -20.71 -38.26 10.08
N LYS A 71 -20.78 -37.66 11.28
CA LYS A 71 -21.02 -36.27 11.49
C LYS A 71 -19.75 -35.64 12.07
N VAL A 72 -19.27 -34.57 11.43
CA VAL A 72 -18.09 -33.83 11.85
C VAL A 72 -18.45 -32.40 12.22
N GLY A 73 -17.86 -31.87 13.29
CA GLY A 73 -17.84 -30.45 13.62
C GLY A 73 -16.57 -29.82 13.06
N LEU A 74 -16.67 -28.60 12.56
CA LEU A 74 -15.60 -27.89 11.89
C LEU A 74 -15.25 -26.63 12.67
N GLU A 75 -13.95 -26.42 12.87
CA GLU A 75 -13.38 -25.24 13.53
C GLU A 75 -12.28 -24.67 12.63
N TYR A 76 -12.17 -23.34 12.62
CA TYR A 76 -11.27 -22.63 11.74
C TYR A 76 -10.44 -21.64 12.54
N GLU A 77 -9.11 -21.71 12.39
CA GLU A 77 -8.19 -20.70 12.93
C GLU A 77 -7.68 -19.85 11.77
N ALA A 78 -7.94 -18.55 11.85
CA ALA A 78 -7.55 -17.57 10.84
C ALA A 78 -6.36 -16.73 11.33
N PRO A 79 -5.38 -16.40 10.48
CA PRO A 79 -4.35 -15.43 10.82
C PRO A 79 -4.89 -13.99 10.78
N TRP A 80 -4.10 -13.05 11.33
CA TRP A 80 -4.36 -11.61 11.31
C TRP A 80 -5.74 -11.19 11.83
N GLU A 81 -6.31 -11.97 12.78
CA GLU A 81 -7.66 -11.72 13.34
C GLU A 81 -8.76 -11.71 12.26
N ALA A 82 -8.54 -12.37 11.13
CA ALA A 82 -9.51 -12.45 10.05
C ALA A 82 -10.78 -13.18 10.48
N ASP A 83 -11.90 -12.77 9.90
CA ASP A 83 -13.16 -13.48 10.03
C ASP A 83 -13.13 -14.75 9.17
N SER A 84 -13.70 -15.85 9.67
CA SER A 84 -13.86 -17.09 8.94
C SER A 84 -15.34 -17.41 8.73
N ALA A 85 -15.71 -17.81 7.51
CA ALA A 85 -17.07 -18.23 7.17
C ALA A 85 -17.04 -19.56 6.41
N GLY A 86 -17.60 -20.59 7.02
CA GLY A 86 -17.71 -21.94 6.49
C GLY A 86 -18.81 -22.73 7.20
N ASP A 87 -19.01 -24.00 6.80
CA ASP A 87 -19.92 -24.88 7.50
C ASP A 87 -19.39 -25.15 8.93
N GLU A 88 -20.23 -25.15 9.94
CA GLU A 88 -19.85 -25.48 11.33
C GLU A 88 -19.92 -26.98 11.60
N GLU A 89 -20.81 -27.69 10.91
CA GLU A 89 -20.96 -29.15 11.01
C GLU A 89 -21.50 -29.75 9.71
N LYS A 90 -21.16 -31.01 9.47
CA LYS A 90 -21.64 -31.73 8.28
C LYS A 90 -21.78 -33.25 8.52
N GLU A 91 -22.85 -33.82 7.99
CA GLU A 91 -23.00 -35.26 7.87
C GLU A 91 -22.44 -35.72 6.51
N ILE A 92 -21.60 -36.75 6.52
CA ILE A 92 -20.92 -37.31 5.35
C ILE A 92 -21.26 -38.80 5.25
N GLU A 93 -21.95 -39.15 4.19
CA GLU A 93 -22.35 -40.55 3.92
C GLU A 93 -21.14 -41.46 3.78
N ALA A 94 -21.39 -42.78 3.95
CA ALA A 94 -20.39 -43.82 3.78
C ALA A 94 -19.75 -43.75 2.39
N ASP A 95 -18.43 -43.90 2.31
CA ASP A 95 -17.66 -43.92 1.06
C ASP A 95 -17.88 -42.65 0.18
N LYS A 96 -18.01 -41.49 0.83
CA LYS A 96 -18.18 -40.20 0.16
C LYS A 96 -17.06 -39.22 0.48
N ASN A 97 -16.65 -38.51 -0.57
CA ASN A 97 -15.80 -37.34 -0.48
C ASN A 97 -16.67 -36.09 -0.73
N ILE A 98 -16.67 -35.15 0.21
CA ILE A 98 -17.42 -33.89 0.12
C ILE A 98 -16.42 -32.73 0.19
N SER A 99 -16.56 -31.78 -0.76
CA SER A 99 -15.80 -30.54 -0.77
C SER A 99 -16.56 -29.43 -0.05
N PHE A 100 -15.82 -28.59 0.63
CA PHE A 100 -16.29 -27.45 1.40
C PHE A 100 -15.62 -26.18 0.89
N THR A 101 -16.25 -25.06 1.16
CA THR A 101 -15.69 -23.73 0.89
C THR A 101 -15.56 -22.99 2.22
N LEU A 102 -14.38 -22.46 2.47
CA LEU A 102 -14.05 -21.59 3.59
C LEU A 102 -13.64 -20.23 3.04
N VAL A 103 -14.23 -19.17 3.55
CA VAL A 103 -13.87 -17.80 3.20
C VAL A 103 -13.23 -17.14 4.43
N PHE A 104 -12.01 -16.66 4.26
CA PHE A 104 -11.43 -15.71 5.19
C PHE A 104 -11.66 -14.30 4.66
N SER A 105 -12.00 -13.37 5.54
CA SER A 105 -12.31 -11.98 5.19
C SER A 105 -11.89 -10.99 6.28
N ASN A 106 -12.06 -9.72 6.00
CA ASN A 106 -11.66 -8.63 6.92
C ASN A 106 -10.14 -8.60 7.20
N ILE A 107 -9.32 -9.01 6.21
CA ILE A 107 -7.86 -8.92 6.27
C ILE A 107 -7.46 -7.55 5.74
N ASP A 108 -6.77 -6.74 6.55
CA ASP A 108 -6.28 -5.43 6.11
C ASP A 108 -4.98 -5.57 5.31
N VAL A 109 -5.13 -5.81 4.01
CA VAL A 109 -3.99 -6.04 3.10
C VAL A 109 -3.09 -4.81 2.91
N PHE A 110 -3.54 -3.60 3.29
CA PHE A 110 -2.74 -2.38 3.19
C PHE A 110 -1.91 -2.11 4.45
N GLU A 111 -2.37 -2.56 5.62
CA GLU A 111 -1.65 -2.44 6.88
C GLU A 111 -0.60 -3.56 7.07
N ILE A 112 -0.77 -4.68 6.39
CA ILE A 112 0.14 -5.83 6.47
C ILE A 112 1.17 -5.73 5.35
N ALA A 113 2.44 -5.96 5.67
CA ALA A 113 3.50 -5.91 4.66
C ALA A 113 3.26 -6.94 3.53
N ALA A 114 3.51 -6.54 2.30
CA ALA A 114 3.42 -7.42 1.14
C ALA A 114 4.28 -8.68 1.32
N LYS A 115 3.83 -9.81 0.77
CA LYS A 115 4.47 -11.14 0.87
C LYS A 115 4.59 -11.70 2.29
N SER A 116 3.90 -11.09 3.27
CA SER A 116 3.74 -11.71 4.58
C SER A 116 2.94 -12.99 4.43
N LYS A 117 3.40 -14.06 5.09
CA LYS A 117 2.75 -15.37 5.12
C LYS A 117 2.43 -15.75 6.54
N GLU A 118 1.21 -16.22 6.77
CA GLU A 118 0.77 -16.74 8.05
C GLU A 118 -0.10 -17.96 7.85
N PRO A 119 0.03 -18.99 8.72
CA PRO A 119 -0.73 -20.21 8.60
C PRO A 119 -2.18 -20.01 9.04
N PHE A 120 -3.08 -20.75 8.39
CA PHE A 120 -4.43 -21.03 8.87
C PHE A 120 -4.57 -22.50 9.18
N GLN A 121 -5.53 -22.87 10.03
CA GLN A 121 -5.81 -24.25 10.39
C GLN A 121 -7.30 -24.57 10.24
N ILE A 122 -7.58 -25.75 9.74
CA ILE A 122 -8.91 -26.36 9.70
C ILE A 122 -8.86 -27.59 10.60
N THR A 123 -9.73 -27.65 11.60
CA THR A 123 -9.89 -28.79 12.48
C THR A 123 -11.25 -29.41 12.26
N ALA A 124 -11.29 -30.70 11.96
CA ALA A 124 -12.52 -31.48 11.86
C ALA A 124 -12.58 -32.46 13.05
N ASN A 125 -13.63 -32.35 13.85
CA ASN A 125 -13.88 -33.16 15.03
C ASN A 125 -15.01 -34.14 14.76
N LEU A 126 -14.74 -35.44 14.84
CA LEU A 126 -15.78 -36.47 14.69
C LEU A 126 -16.75 -36.42 15.90
N GLN A 127 -18.00 -36.12 15.63
CA GLN A 127 -19.06 -36.04 16.65
C GLN A 127 -19.89 -37.30 16.75
N GLU A 128 -20.28 -37.85 15.58
CA GLU A 128 -21.14 -39.03 15.50
C GLU A 128 -20.65 -40.00 14.41
N ARG A 129 -20.87 -41.31 14.66
CA ARG A 129 -20.71 -42.38 13.68
C ARG A 129 -21.95 -43.23 13.68
N ASN A 130 -22.60 -43.38 12.52
CA ASN A 130 -23.88 -44.06 12.40
C ASN A 130 -24.96 -43.54 13.36
N SER A 131 -25.08 -42.21 13.48
CA SER A 131 -25.99 -41.51 14.39
C SER A 131 -25.77 -41.81 15.89
N MET A 132 -24.63 -42.36 16.26
CA MET A 132 -24.23 -42.58 17.65
C MET A 132 -23.07 -41.63 18.02
N PRO A 133 -23.14 -40.95 19.17
CA PRO A 133 -22.06 -40.12 19.63
C PRO A 133 -20.77 -40.90 19.81
N VAL A 134 -19.64 -40.28 19.39
CA VAL A 134 -18.31 -40.86 19.53
C VAL A 134 -17.82 -40.68 20.98
N ILE A 135 -17.42 -41.78 21.63
CA ILE A 135 -16.99 -41.77 23.04
C ILE A 135 -15.50 -41.38 23.13
N ILE A 136 -14.70 -41.78 22.15
CA ILE A 136 -13.29 -41.44 22.06
C ILE A 136 -13.16 -40.32 21.03
N PRO A 137 -12.70 -39.12 21.43
CA PRO A 137 -12.53 -38.01 20.48
C PRO A 137 -11.56 -38.42 19.34
N GLU A 138 -11.99 -38.19 18.11
CA GLU A 138 -11.17 -38.30 16.90
C GLU A 138 -11.18 -36.95 16.20
N SER A 139 -10.03 -36.40 15.86
CA SER A 139 -9.89 -35.16 15.12
C SER A 139 -8.88 -35.30 13.99
N GLN A 140 -9.06 -34.53 12.94
CA GLN A 140 -8.12 -34.35 11.84
C GLN A 140 -7.85 -32.85 11.71
N GLU A 141 -6.60 -32.51 11.40
CA GLU A 141 -6.15 -31.14 11.20
C GLU A 141 -5.52 -31.00 9.83
N ALA A 142 -5.77 -29.89 9.17
CA ALA A 142 -5.12 -29.50 7.93
C ALA A 142 -4.73 -28.02 7.99
N THR A 143 -3.52 -27.71 7.54
CA THR A 143 -2.97 -26.36 7.58
C THR A 143 -2.55 -25.91 6.20
N GLY A 144 -2.64 -24.61 5.94
CA GLY A 144 -2.12 -23.97 4.74
C GLY A 144 -1.71 -22.55 5.07
N ASP A 145 -1.04 -21.88 4.16
CA ASP A 145 -0.58 -20.51 4.34
C ASP A 145 -1.42 -19.54 3.52
N LEU A 146 -1.75 -18.38 4.11
CA LEU A 146 -2.23 -17.20 3.40
C LEU A 146 -1.05 -16.27 3.11
N GLU A 147 -1.03 -15.65 1.92
CA GLU A 147 -0.01 -14.66 1.54
C GLU A 147 -0.68 -13.34 1.17
N ILE A 148 -0.12 -12.25 1.68
CA ILE A 148 -0.54 -10.89 1.31
C ILE A 148 0.06 -10.52 -0.05
N PRO A 149 -0.76 -10.08 -1.04
CA PRO A 149 -0.28 -9.70 -2.35
C PRO A 149 0.56 -8.42 -2.31
N GLU A 150 1.38 -8.22 -3.35
CA GLU A 150 1.99 -6.91 -3.59
C GLU A 150 0.95 -5.97 -4.23
N ILE A 151 0.65 -4.88 -3.55
CA ILE A 151 -0.27 -3.84 -4.03
C ILE A 151 0.54 -2.58 -4.29
N PHE A 152 0.53 -2.14 -5.55
CA PHE A 152 1.20 -0.93 -6.01
C PHE A 152 0.13 0.11 -6.32
N GLU A 153 0.04 1.14 -5.49
CA GLU A 153 -0.94 2.21 -5.63
C GLU A 153 -0.29 3.56 -5.34
N LEU A 154 0.02 4.30 -6.39
CA LEU A 154 0.48 5.68 -6.28
C LEU A 154 -0.69 6.63 -6.46
N LYS A 155 -0.74 7.65 -5.62
CA LYS A 155 -1.69 8.76 -5.70
C LYS A 155 -0.94 10.06 -5.91
N VAL A 156 -1.32 10.80 -6.97
CA VAL A 156 -0.80 12.14 -7.23
C VAL A 156 -1.79 13.20 -6.76
N GLU A 157 -1.26 14.28 -6.18
CA GLU A 157 -2.02 15.45 -5.78
C GLU A 157 -1.26 16.72 -6.19
N ILE A 158 -1.99 17.69 -6.75
CA ILE A 158 -1.48 19.01 -7.12
C ILE A 158 -2.01 20.05 -6.14
N THR A 159 -1.10 20.80 -5.51
CA THR A 159 -1.52 21.89 -4.64
C THR A 159 -2.03 23.06 -5.48
N GLU A 160 -3.21 23.57 -5.16
CA GLU A 160 -3.80 24.73 -5.84
C GLU A 160 -2.85 25.96 -5.74
N PRO A 161 -2.73 26.74 -6.82
CA PRO A 161 -1.93 27.97 -6.81
C PRO A 161 -2.50 28.99 -5.82
N ALA A 162 -1.64 29.79 -5.20
CA ALA A 162 -2.04 30.80 -4.21
C ALA A 162 -2.91 31.93 -4.80
N GLY A 163 -3.00 32.03 -6.12
CA GLY A 163 -3.76 33.04 -6.84
C GLY A 163 -3.46 33.04 -8.34
N PRO A 164 -3.98 34.01 -9.08
CA PRO A 164 -3.70 34.14 -10.50
C PRO A 164 -2.23 34.50 -10.77
N MET A 165 -1.70 34.07 -11.90
CA MET A 165 -0.38 34.47 -12.40
C MET A 165 -0.52 35.48 -13.52
N ASN A 166 0.45 36.33 -13.72
CA ASN A 166 0.48 37.28 -14.82
C ASN A 166 1.12 36.66 -16.07
N SER A 167 0.70 37.09 -17.25
CA SER A 167 1.43 36.77 -18.49
C SER A 167 2.89 37.24 -18.38
N GLY A 168 3.82 36.47 -18.96
CA GLY A 168 5.25 36.71 -18.88
C GLY A 168 5.91 36.36 -17.53
N THR A 169 5.21 35.64 -16.64
CA THR A 169 5.74 35.20 -15.34
C THR A 169 5.75 33.69 -15.18
N ASP A 170 6.52 33.23 -14.21
CA ASP A 170 6.58 31.85 -13.77
C ASP A 170 5.77 31.65 -12.48
N SER A 171 5.26 30.46 -12.28
CA SER A 171 4.68 30.00 -11.01
C SER A 171 5.14 28.55 -10.72
N LEU A 172 5.09 28.15 -9.46
CA LEU A 172 5.41 26.79 -9.04
C LEU A 172 4.15 26.12 -8.51
N LEU A 173 3.86 24.93 -9.03
CA LEU A 173 2.84 24.04 -8.52
C LEU A 173 3.52 22.88 -7.79
N LYS A 174 3.20 22.69 -6.52
CA LYS A 174 3.72 21.56 -5.77
C LYS A 174 2.95 20.30 -6.14
N ILE A 175 3.67 19.32 -6.65
CA ILE A 175 3.16 17.97 -6.97
C ILE A 175 3.60 17.04 -5.86
N THR A 176 2.67 16.31 -5.27
CA THR A 176 2.93 15.31 -4.24
C THR A 176 2.48 13.95 -4.74
N VAL A 177 3.35 12.96 -4.62
CA VAL A 177 3.05 11.55 -4.92
C VAL A 177 3.13 10.76 -3.63
N THR A 178 2.04 10.11 -3.26
CA THR A 178 1.91 9.26 -2.08
C THR A 178 1.79 7.81 -2.50
N ASN A 179 2.48 6.91 -1.79
CA ASN A 179 2.29 5.48 -1.95
C ASN A 179 1.19 5.00 -1.01
N GLU A 180 0.00 4.72 -1.55
CA GLU A 180 -1.15 4.17 -0.82
C GLU A 180 -1.18 2.63 -0.88
N GLY A 181 -0.23 1.99 -1.57
CA GLY A 181 -0.06 0.53 -1.61
C GLY A 181 0.67 -0.03 -0.38
N ASN A 182 0.85 -1.35 -0.35
CA ASN A 182 1.57 -2.06 0.72
C ASN A 182 3.00 -2.46 0.35
N SER A 183 3.46 -2.15 -0.86
CA SER A 183 4.80 -2.40 -1.36
C SER A 183 5.53 -1.11 -1.69
N GLN A 184 6.87 -1.11 -1.55
CA GLN A 184 7.69 0.01 -2.00
C GLN A 184 7.50 0.25 -3.50
N ASP A 185 7.25 1.50 -3.88
CA ASP A 185 7.05 1.88 -5.27
C ASP A 185 7.79 3.19 -5.62
N ARG A 186 7.73 3.60 -6.86
CA ARG A 186 8.19 4.89 -7.39
C ARG A 186 7.43 5.23 -8.66
N ALA A 187 7.40 6.50 -9.02
CA ALA A 187 6.93 6.88 -10.34
C ALA A 187 7.87 6.35 -11.43
N ARG A 188 7.31 5.60 -12.39
CA ARG A 188 8.01 5.17 -13.61
C ARG A 188 8.07 6.30 -14.63
N GLU A 189 6.95 7.00 -14.79
CA GLU A 189 6.74 8.09 -15.71
C GLU A 189 5.85 9.14 -15.07
N VAL A 190 6.12 10.40 -15.36
CA VAL A 190 5.29 11.53 -14.98
C VAL A 190 4.98 12.31 -16.24
N GLU A 191 3.72 12.37 -16.62
CA GLU A 191 3.23 13.12 -17.78
C GLU A 191 2.51 14.36 -17.30
N VAL A 192 2.78 15.49 -17.93
CA VAL A 192 2.09 16.76 -17.71
C VAL A 192 1.41 17.18 -18.98
N THR A 193 0.12 17.48 -18.89
CA THR A 193 -0.67 18.03 -19.99
C THR A 193 -1.33 19.32 -19.59
N ASP A 194 -1.43 20.28 -20.52
CA ASP A 194 -2.17 21.52 -20.32
C ASP A 194 -3.05 21.85 -21.54
N ASP A 195 -4.07 22.69 -21.33
CA ASP A 195 -4.98 23.13 -22.37
C ASP A 195 -4.70 24.56 -22.88
N CYS A 196 -3.54 25.14 -22.52
CA CYS A 196 -3.15 26.50 -22.87
C CYS A 196 -1.91 26.54 -23.78
N PRO A 197 -2.04 26.86 -25.07
CA PRO A 197 -0.96 26.74 -26.06
C PRO A 197 0.20 27.73 -25.87
N LEU A 198 0.07 28.70 -24.97
CA LEU A 198 1.10 29.70 -24.63
C LEU A 198 1.64 29.51 -23.22
N MET A 199 1.50 28.31 -22.66
CA MET A 199 2.04 27.88 -21.37
C MET A 199 3.11 26.81 -21.60
N THR A 200 4.12 26.81 -20.75
CA THR A 200 5.17 25.77 -20.71
C THR A 200 5.10 25.08 -19.35
N THR A 201 5.10 23.75 -19.32
CA THR A 201 4.84 22.93 -18.13
C THR A 201 5.76 21.70 -18.05
N ASP A 202 6.99 21.79 -18.52
CA ASP A 202 7.90 20.65 -18.75
C ASP A 202 9.11 20.59 -17.81
N GLU A 203 9.18 21.42 -16.77
CA GLU A 203 10.34 21.51 -15.88
C GLU A 203 10.00 21.16 -14.41
N GLY A 204 10.90 20.45 -13.75
CA GLY A 204 10.96 20.33 -12.28
C GLY A 204 10.52 19.01 -11.68
N LEU A 205 10.02 18.03 -12.46
CA LEU A 205 9.45 16.78 -11.95
C LEU A 205 10.39 15.57 -11.98
N GLU A 206 11.64 15.72 -12.43
CA GLU A 206 12.61 14.61 -12.56
C GLU A 206 12.91 13.91 -11.23
N GLY A 207 12.76 14.65 -10.12
CA GLY A 207 12.94 14.12 -8.76
C GLY A 207 11.93 13.05 -8.38
N LEU A 208 10.73 13.04 -8.96
CA LEU A 208 9.65 12.09 -8.64
C LEU A 208 9.95 10.68 -9.16
N THR A 209 10.63 10.54 -10.31
CA THR A 209 10.96 9.25 -10.92
C THR A 209 12.19 8.58 -10.32
N SER A 210 13.00 9.30 -9.54
CA SER A 210 14.26 8.81 -8.99
C SER A 210 14.17 8.27 -7.56
N ARG A 211 13.07 8.52 -6.85
CA ARG A 211 12.90 8.16 -5.44
C ARG A 211 11.95 6.98 -5.27
N ASN A 212 12.37 6.03 -4.44
CA ASN A 212 11.47 5.02 -3.93
C ASN A 212 10.65 5.61 -2.78
N ILE A 213 9.36 5.28 -2.74
CA ILE A 213 8.38 5.73 -1.78
C ILE A 213 7.91 4.50 -1.01
N GLN A 214 8.12 4.47 0.31
CA GLN A 214 7.63 3.38 1.15
C GLN A 214 6.10 3.48 1.30
N PRO A 215 5.41 2.37 1.64
CA PRO A 215 4.00 2.40 1.99
C PRO A 215 3.68 3.50 2.99
N GLY A 216 2.66 4.32 2.71
CA GLY A 216 2.26 5.46 3.53
C GLY A 216 3.15 6.70 3.45
N GLU A 217 4.28 6.64 2.74
CA GLU A 217 5.17 7.80 2.55
C GLU A 217 4.81 8.59 1.28
N SER A 218 5.29 9.85 1.25
CA SER A 218 5.12 10.75 0.11
C SER A 218 6.43 11.37 -0.33
N THR A 219 6.53 11.69 -1.61
CA THR A 219 7.58 12.54 -2.18
C THR A 219 6.94 13.72 -2.92
N SER A 220 7.63 14.83 -3.02
CA SER A 220 7.11 15.99 -3.76
C SER A 220 8.19 16.67 -4.59
N ALA A 221 7.74 17.34 -5.65
CA ALA A 221 8.53 18.18 -6.52
C ALA A 221 7.71 19.41 -6.93
N ASP A 222 8.40 20.47 -7.37
CA ASP A 222 7.76 21.69 -7.82
C ASP A 222 7.77 21.74 -9.35
N LEU A 223 6.58 21.65 -9.94
CA LEU A 223 6.37 21.86 -11.37
C LEU A 223 6.44 23.36 -11.67
N LYS A 224 7.39 23.76 -12.49
CA LYS A 224 7.48 25.13 -12.96
C LYS A 224 6.56 25.32 -14.16
N ILE A 225 5.67 26.28 -14.07
CA ILE A 225 4.79 26.70 -15.17
C ILE A 225 5.16 28.11 -15.59
N THR A 226 5.25 28.35 -16.89
CA THR A 226 5.62 29.66 -17.47
C THR A 226 4.55 30.10 -18.45
N ALA A 227 3.94 31.26 -18.22
CA ALA A 227 3.01 31.88 -19.17
C ALA A 227 3.77 32.83 -20.10
N SER A 228 3.57 32.73 -21.41
CA SER A 228 4.12 33.66 -22.39
C SER A 228 3.66 35.10 -22.13
N GLU A 229 4.48 36.11 -22.48
CA GLU A 229 4.11 37.53 -22.41
C GLU A 229 2.83 37.87 -23.19
N SER A 230 2.54 37.12 -24.26
CA SER A 230 1.34 37.30 -25.10
C SER A 230 0.16 36.44 -24.66
N HIS A 231 0.24 35.78 -23.49
CA HIS A 231 -0.85 34.92 -23.02
C HIS A 231 -2.11 35.76 -22.70
N PRO A 232 -3.26 35.42 -23.27
CA PRO A 232 -4.51 36.11 -22.97
C PRO A 232 -4.99 35.77 -21.56
N THR A 233 -5.88 36.58 -20.99
CA THR A 233 -6.57 36.22 -19.74
C THR A 233 -7.39 34.95 -19.96
N ARG A 234 -7.01 33.87 -19.23
CA ARG A 234 -7.64 32.56 -19.39
C ARG A 234 -7.40 31.68 -18.16
N ASN A 235 -8.32 30.74 -17.93
CA ASN A 235 -8.13 29.64 -16.99
C ASN A 235 -7.54 28.44 -17.73
N CYS A 236 -6.36 28.02 -17.31
CA CYS A 236 -5.64 26.89 -17.89
C CYS A 236 -5.79 25.67 -16.98
N ARG A 237 -6.18 24.54 -17.53
CA ARG A 237 -6.17 23.25 -16.83
C ARG A 237 -4.81 22.62 -17.03
N ILE A 238 -4.17 22.29 -15.92
CA ILE A 238 -2.91 21.53 -15.87
C ILE A 238 -3.23 20.21 -15.21
N GLU A 239 -2.88 19.11 -15.85
CA GLU A 239 -3.07 17.75 -15.36
C GLU A 239 -1.73 17.04 -15.30
N VAL A 240 -1.49 16.36 -14.17
CA VAL A 240 -0.32 15.52 -13.97
C VAL A 240 -0.78 14.08 -13.81
N THR A 241 -0.23 13.19 -14.60
CA THR A 241 -0.45 11.75 -14.54
C THR A 241 0.84 11.05 -14.15
N VAL A 242 0.74 10.15 -13.18
CA VAL A 242 1.86 9.34 -12.69
C VAL A 242 1.57 7.87 -12.93
N ALA A 243 2.54 7.16 -13.51
CA ALA A 243 2.50 5.71 -13.69
C ALA A 243 3.35 5.01 -12.61
N SER A 244 2.82 3.98 -11.97
CA SER A 244 3.54 3.15 -11.01
C SER A 244 4.63 2.31 -11.69
N ASN A 245 5.80 2.23 -11.08
CA ASN A 245 6.87 1.35 -11.56
C ASN A 245 6.64 -0.11 -11.10
N GLY A 246 6.13 -0.32 -9.91
CA GLY A 246 5.87 -1.65 -9.37
C GLY A 246 4.77 -2.39 -10.14
N ALA A 247 3.77 -1.66 -10.62
CA ALA A 247 2.71 -2.18 -11.48
C ALA A 247 3.06 -2.16 -12.98
N ASP A 248 4.35 -2.07 -13.35
CA ASP A 248 4.82 -1.99 -14.75
C ASP A 248 4.15 -0.88 -15.59
N GLY A 249 3.70 0.20 -14.94
CA GLY A 249 2.98 1.31 -15.56
C GLY A 249 1.48 1.05 -15.79
N ALA A 250 0.94 -0.07 -15.32
CA ALA A 250 -0.48 -0.37 -15.47
C ALA A 250 -1.37 0.43 -14.50
N GLN A 251 -0.85 0.78 -13.32
CA GLN A 251 -1.53 1.65 -12.36
C GLN A 251 -1.17 3.11 -12.67
N LEU A 252 -2.20 3.91 -12.96
CA LEU A 252 -2.11 5.32 -13.27
C LEU A 252 -2.90 6.11 -12.21
N SER A 253 -2.33 7.24 -11.79
CA SER A 253 -3.01 8.23 -10.97
C SER A 253 -2.88 9.59 -11.62
N SER A 254 -3.97 10.35 -11.70
CA SER A 254 -3.95 11.70 -12.24
C SER A 254 -4.72 12.67 -11.36
N ASP A 255 -4.23 13.90 -11.30
CA ASP A 255 -4.90 15.04 -10.69
C ASP A 255 -4.73 16.27 -11.56
N PHE A 256 -5.59 17.26 -11.38
CA PHE A 256 -5.54 18.49 -12.15
C PHE A 256 -5.85 19.72 -11.31
N VAL A 257 -5.29 20.84 -11.73
CA VAL A 257 -5.56 22.17 -11.16
C VAL A 257 -5.91 23.16 -12.25
N ARG A 258 -6.63 24.23 -11.90
CA ARG A 258 -6.88 25.37 -12.77
C ARG A 258 -6.06 26.56 -12.34
N VAL A 259 -5.26 27.07 -13.27
CA VAL A 259 -4.43 28.25 -13.08
C VAL A 259 -5.03 29.39 -13.91
N THR A 260 -5.38 30.48 -13.24
CA THR A 260 -5.83 31.70 -13.91
C THR A 260 -4.62 32.50 -14.36
N VAL A 261 -4.49 32.77 -15.66
CA VAL A 261 -3.49 33.70 -16.21
C VAL A 261 -4.19 35.03 -16.50
N GLU A 262 -3.62 36.12 -16.03
CA GLU A 262 -4.06 37.49 -16.33
C GLU A 262 -3.14 38.12 -17.37
N SER A 263 -3.70 38.65 -18.45
CA SER A 263 -2.93 39.38 -19.47
C SER A 263 -2.34 40.67 -18.89
N ALA A 264 -1.19 41.05 -19.38
CA ALA A 264 -0.63 42.37 -19.05
C ALA A 264 -1.65 43.49 -19.39
N PRO A 265 -1.79 44.50 -18.54
CA PRO A 265 -2.67 45.64 -18.89
C PRO A 265 -2.21 46.24 -20.21
N SER A 266 -3.13 46.31 -21.18
CA SER A 266 -2.86 47.02 -22.41
C SER A 266 -2.62 48.50 -22.05
N SER A 267 -1.44 48.99 -22.34
CA SER A 267 -1.23 50.42 -22.34
C SER A 267 -1.95 50.98 -23.56
N ASP A 268 -3.23 51.27 -23.39
CA ASP A 268 -3.92 52.17 -24.31
C ASP A 268 -3.25 53.53 -24.24
N ASN A 269 -2.18 53.74 -25.03
CA ASN A 269 -1.80 55.06 -25.47
C ASN A 269 -2.95 55.52 -26.41
N SER A 270 -3.98 56.10 -25.81
CA SER A 270 -4.83 57.02 -26.51
C SER A 270 -3.96 58.21 -26.87
N ASP A 271 -3.25 58.13 -28.00
CA ASP A 271 -2.80 59.30 -28.73
C ASP A 271 -4.05 60.08 -29.12
N ASN A 272 -4.46 60.91 -28.18
CA ASN A 272 -5.47 61.94 -28.47
C ASN A 272 -4.70 63.08 -29.16
N ASP A 273 -4.50 62.94 -30.52
CA ASP A 273 -4.21 64.04 -31.40
C ASP A 273 -5.39 65.00 -31.34
N GLY A 274 -5.29 66.03 -30.53
CA GLY A 274 -6.21 67.14 -30.38
C GLY A 274 -5.38 68.41 -30.20
N ASP A 275 -5.27 69.11 -31.29
CA ASP A 275 -4.70 70.44 -31.49
C ASP A 275 -5.06 71.47 -30.42
N ASP A 276 -4.06 72.39 -30.20
CA ASP A 276 -4.14 73.77 -29.77
C ASP A 276 -4.62 74.16 -28.35
N ASP A 277 -3.78 74.58 -27.48
CA ASP A 277 -3.58 76.06 -27.20
C ASP A 277 -2.71 76.27 -25.99
N ASP A 278 -1.84 77.25 -26.11
CA ASP A 278 -0.96 77.83 -25.08
C ASP A 278 -1.61 78.09 -23.72
N THR A 279 -1.07 77.49 -22.64
CA THR A 279 -0.87 78.32 -21.38
C THR A 279 0.10 77.64 -20.44
N GLN A 280 1.08 78.39 -20.01
CA GLN A 280 2.15 78.02 -19.08
C GLN A 280 1.70 77.63 -17.67
N SER A 281 2.45 76.71 -17.10
CA SER A 281 2.87 76.58 -15.68
C SER A 281 1.94 75.86 -14.69
N PRO A 282 2.49 75.34 -13.61
CA PRO A 282 3.83 74.91 -13.26
C PRO A 282 3.97 73.45 -12.83
N THR A 283 5.20 73.01 -12.86
CA THR A 283 5.70 71.74 -12.39
C THR A 283 5.25 71.42 -10.96
N GLU A 284 4.29 70.53 -10.76
CA GLU A 284 4.04 69.95 -9.46
C GLU A 284 4.81 68.64 -9.36
N VAL A 285 5.85 68.65 -8.53
CA VAL A 285 6.60 67.43 -8.17
C VAL A 285 5.72 66.60 -7.25
N VAL A 286 5.09 65.60 -7.78
CA VAL A 286 4.42 64.59 -6.95
C VAL A 286 5.48 63.68 -6.32
N SER A 287 5.80 63.96 -5.06
CA SER A 287 6.60 63.08 -4.23
C SER A 287 5.77 61.83 -3.90
N SER A 288 6.12 60.70 -4.50
CA SER A 288 5.56 59.39 -4.15
C SER A 288 6.04 59.03 -2.73
N ASN A 289 5.15 59.16 -1.77
CA ASN A 289 5.33 58.56 -0.45
C ASN A 289 5.04 57.05 -0.55
N LEU A 290 6.10 56.29 -0.72
CA LEU A 290 6.05 54.84 -0.46
C LEU A 290 6.00 54.65 1.08
N PRO A 291 5.00 53.91 1.61
CA PRO A 291 5.04 53.56 3.01
C PRO A 291 6.16 52.56 3.25
N ALA A 292 7.10 52.92 4.08
CA ALA A 292 8.15 52.04 4.56
C ALA A 292 7.54 50.85 5.32
N PRO A 293 8.03 49.63 5.11
CA PRO A 293 7.55 48.48 5.90
C PRO A 293 7.98 48.66 7.35
N GLY A 294 6.98 48.77 8.23
CA GLY A 294 7.19 48.83 9.67
C GLY A 294 7.79 47.54 10.20
N LEU A 295 8.95 47.66 10.78
CA LEU A 295 9.60 46.63 11.60
C LEU A 295 8.73 46.35 12.84
N SER A 296 7.90 45.33 12.79
CA SER A 296 7.25 44.79 13.98
C SER A 296 8.15 43.73 14.60
N ILE A 297 8.86 44.15 15.61
CA ILE A 297 9.58 43.27 16.55
C ILE A 297 8.52 42.50 17.36
N ILE A 298 8.40 41.22 17.17
CA ILE A 298 7.67 40.35 18.10
C ILE A 298 8.69 39.58 18.94
N PHE A 299 8.90 40.13 20.14
CA PHE A 299 9.35 39.39 21.31
C PHE A 299 8.13 38.69 21.92
N SER A 300 8.13 37.37 21.99
CA SER A 300 7.39 36.60 22.99
C SER A 300 7.82 35.14 22.89
N ALA A 301 8.58 34.74 23.74
CA ALA A 301 8.47 34.12 25.05
C ALA A 301 8.68 32.61 24.96
N LEU A 302 9.92 32.28 25.22
CA LEU A 302 10.35 31.04 25.88
C LEU A 302 9.72 31.03 27.28
N ILE A 303 8.78 30.11 27.57
CA ILE A 303 8.52 29.56 28.91
C ILE A 303 7.65 28.30 28.73
N GLY A 304 8.16 27.13 29.20
CA GLY A 304 7.31 25.96 29.38
C GLY A 304 7.96 24.62 29.07
N ALA A 305 9.23 24.43 29.43
CA ALA A 305 9.73 23.10 29.67
C ALA A 305 9.97 22.96 31.16
N LEU A 306 9.22 22.12 31.85
CA LEU A 306 9.62 21.25 32.96
C LEU A 306 8.40 20.66 33.69
N LEU A 307 8.60 19.39 34.03
CA LEU A 307 7.78 18.56 34.94
C LEU A 307 6.57 17.90 34.22
N ILE A 308 6.57 16.55 34.05
CA ILE A 308 6.44 15.58 35.15
C ILE A 308 7.07 14.24 34.72
N ARG A 309 7.99 13.80 35.56
CA ARG A 309 8.47 12.43 35.73
C ARG A 309 7.77 11.91 36.98
N ASP A 310 7.45 10.62 37.02
CA ASP A 310 6.95 9.75 38.10
C ASP A 310 5.44 9.47 38.09
N SER A 311 5.07 8.32 37.59
CA SER A 311 4.60 7.17 38.34
C SER A 311 4.51 5.94 37.43
#